data_99eb9447476daa4fb8aee3b390aee733
#
_entry.id   99eb9447476daa4fb8aee3b390aee733
#
_cell.length_a   1.000
_cell.length_b   1.000
_cell.length_c   1.000
_cell.angle_alpha   90.00
_cell.angle_beta   90.00
_cell.angle_gamma   90.00
#
_symmetry.space_group_name_H-M   'P 1'
#
loop_
_entity.id
_entity.type
_entity.pdbx_description
1 polymer ?
#
loop_
_entity_poly.entity_id
_entity_poly.type
_entity_poly.pdbx_seq_one_letter_code
_entity_poly.pdbx_strand_id
1 'polypeptide(L)'
;MMPPAVFYIIWDAWFTKINVWSFNPAYTVGISLFGLPLEEVLFFFAVPYCCLFIYECIRVYFPALKTTVVSETILFSIGIAVLIMAVIFYDKKYSFCTGLFLAVFIFFLYYLKKKLQFFHSAAFLVSYGIILLPFMAVNGVLTALPVVIYNNAENISCRIFSIPVEDIFYGMLLVLMNVVLYERRPVIK
;
A
#
# COMPACT_ATOMS: atom_id res chain seq x y z
N MET A 1 4.45 -10.93 7.11
CA MET A 1 5.19 -9.82 6.47
C MET A 1 6.04 -10.25 5.27
N MET A 2 6.72 -11.42 5.30
CA MET A 2 7.60 -11.85 4.17
C MET A 2 6.91 -11.88 2.79
N PRO A 3 5.73 -12.51 2.59
CA PRO A 3 5.15 -12.59 1.24
C PRO A 3 4.80 -11.23 0.61
N PRO A 4 4.19 -10.25 1.32
CA PRO A 4 3.99 -8.92 0.76
C PRO A 4 5.30 -8.20 0.45
N ALA A 5 6.31 -8.28 1.33
CA ALA A 5 7.60 -7.64 1.10
C ALA A 5 8.27 -8.16 -0.19
N VAL A 6 8.29 -9.49 -0.39
CA VAL A 6 8.84 -10.09 -1.62
C VAL A 6 8.08 -9.63 -2.86
N PHE A 7 6.75 -9.60 -2.79
CA PHE A 7 5.92 -9.13 -3.91
C PHE A 7 6.25 -7.67 -4.25
N TYR A 8 6.35 -6.79 -3.25
CA TYR A 8 6.65 -5.38 -3.45
C TYR A 8 8.08 -5.13 -3.94
N ILE A 9 9.08 -5.84 -3.41
CA ILE A 9 10.47 -5.74 -3.88
C ILE A 9 10.57 -6.14 -5.37
N ILE A 10 9.88 -7.21 -5.80
CA ILE A 10 9.86 -7.62 -7.20
C ILE A 10 9.17 -6.56 -8.07
N TRP A 11 8.03 -6.03 -7.61
CA TRP A 11 7.27 -4.99 -8.31
C TRP A 11 8.09 -3.70 -8.44
N ASP A 12 8.72 -3.27 -7.35
CA ASP A 12 9.52 -2.05 -7.30
C ASP A 12 10.79 -2.15 -8.17
N ALA A 13 11.50 -3.28 -8.11
CA ALA A 13 12.64 -3.55 -8.98
C ALA A 13 12.24 -3.55 -10.46
N TRP A 14 11.09 -4.10 -10.80
CA TRP A 14 10.56 -4.07 -12.16
C TRP A 14 10.25 -2.63 -12.59
N PHE A 15 9.55 -1.86 -11.76
CA PHE A 15 9.17 -0.48 -12.06
C PHE A 15 10.38 0.46 -12.16
N THR A 16 11.40 0.27 -11.33
CA THR A 16 12.67 0.99 -11.43
C THR A 16 13.37 0.65 -12.76
N LYS A 17 13.39 -0.63 -13.15
CA LYS A 17 14.01 -1.07 -14.41
C LYS A 17 13.33 -0.48 -15.66
N ILE A 18 12.01 -0.29 -15.64
CA ILE A 18 11.25 0.29 -16.76
C ILE A 18 11.03 1.81 -16.63
N ASN A 19 11.74 2.47 -15.71
CA ASN A 19 11.71 3.91 -15.48
C ASN A 19 10.31 4.48 -15.16
N VAL A 20 9.50 3.77 -14.40
CA VAL A 20 8.27 4.33 -13.80
C VAL A 20 8.65 5.31 -12.69
N TRP A 21 9.68 4.98 -11.93
CA TRP A 21 10.39 5.85 -10.99
C TRP A 21 11.88 5.54 -10.95
N SER A 22 12.63 6.41 -10.32
CA SER A 22 14.07 6.24 -10.08
C SER A 22 14.43 6.80 -8.71
N PHE A 23 15.56 6.34 -8.17
CA PHE A 23 16.10 6.81 -6.90
C PHE A 23 17.30 7.72 -7.14
N ASN A 24 17.38 8.83 -6.44
CA ASN A 24 18.48 9.77 -6.54
C ASN A 24 19.68 9.27 -5.69
N PRO A 25 20.82 8.95 -6.31
CA PRO A 25 21.99 8.43 -5.59
C PRO A 25 22.56 9.38 -4.52
N ALA A 26 22.27 10.68 -4.63
CA ALA A 26 22.74 11.66 -3.65
C ALA A 26 22.09 11.51 -2.26
N TYR A 27 20.98 10.80 -2.18
CA TYR A 27 20.20 10.60 -0.94
C TYR A 27 20.17 9.14 -0.46
N THR A 28 20.98 8.27 -1.06
CA THR A 28 21.07 6.86 -0.69
C THR A 28 22.47 6.52 -0.19
N VAL A 29 22.58 5.47 0.65
CA VAL A 29 23.88 5.01 1.19
C VAL A 29 24.79 4.40 0.09
N GLY A 30 24.27 4.21 -1.12
CA GLY A 30 25.01 3.67 -2.26
C GLY A 30 25.07 2.15 -2.30
N ILE A 31 24.40 1.46 -1.38
CA ILE A 31 24.24 -0.01 -1.42
C ILE A 31 22.96 -0.33 -2.17
N SER A 32 23.05 -1.16 -3.20
CA SER A 32 21.86 -1.59 -3.96
C SER A 32 21.68 -3.10 -3.93
N LEU A 33 20.41 -3.52 -3.78
CA LEU A 33 19.97 -4.93 -3.85
C LEU A 33 18.89 -5.04 -4.93
N PHE A 34 19.09 -5.94 -5.89
CA PHE A 34 18.14 -6.14 -7.00
C PHE A 34 17.86 -4.87 -7.84
N GLY A 35 18.80 -3.92 -7.87
CA GLY A 35 18.62 -2.63 -8.55
C GLY A 35 17.88 -1.57 -7.74
N LEU A 36 17.51 -1.87 -6.49
CA LEU A 36 16.89 -0.94 -5.54
C LEU A 36 17.92 -0.49 -4.50
N PRO A 37 17.83 0.74 -3.96
CA PRO A 37 18.56 1.12 -2.77
C PRO A 37 18.23 0.20 -1.59
N LEU A 38 19.22 -0.04 -0.72
CA LEU A 38 19.02 -0.85 0.48
C LEU A 38 17.89 -0.31 1.36
N GLU A 39 17.77 1.01 1.42
CA GLU A 39 16.74 1.74 2.16
C GLU A 39 15.33 1.37 1.69
N GLU A 40 15.13 1.23 0.37
CA GLU A 40 13.84 0.85 -0.20
C GLU A 40 13.49 -0.60 0.14
N VAL A 41 14.47 -1.49 0.09
CA VAL A 41 14.27 -2.89 0.52
C VAL A 41 13.88 -2.95 1.99
N LEU A 42 14.55 -2.19 2.87
CA LEU A 42 14.24 -2.11 4.30
C LEU A 42 12.88 -1.47 4.57
N PHE A 43 12.46 -0.50 3.73
CA PHE A 43 11.16 0.14 3.80
C PHE A 43 10.02 -0.88 3.78
N PHE A 44 10.08 -1.89 2.91
CA PHE A 44 9.04 -2.93 2.81
C PHE A 44 8.95 -3.87 4.02
N PHE A 45 9.83 -3.74 4.98
CA PHE A 45 9.75 -4.42 6.28
C PHE A 45 9.39 -3.45 7.40
N ALA A 46 10.07 -2.31 7.49
CA ALA A 46 9.91 -1.35 8.57
C ALA A 46 8.52 -0.69 8.55
N VAL A 47 8.08 -0.20 7.39
CA VAL A 47 6.80 0.52 7.27
C VAL A 47 5.60 -0.40 7.54
N PRO A 48 5.48 -1.59 6.94
CA PRO A 48 4.41 -2.51 7.30
C PRO A 48 4.40 -2.92 8.77
N TYR A 49 5.56 -3.03 9.42
CA TYR A 49 5.63 -3.30 10.85
C TYR A 49 4.99 -2.17 11.67
N CYS A 50 5.33 -0.91 11.38
CA CYS A 50 4.73 0.26 12.02
C CYS A 50 3.21 0.34 11.75
N CYS A 51 2.78 0.05 10.51
CA CYS A 51 1.38 0.04 10.14
C CYS A 51 0.58 -1.06 10.87
N LEU A 52 1.15 -2.26 11.02
CA LEU A 52 0.56 -3.34 11.80
C LEU A 52 0.46 -2.98 13.29
N PHE A 53 1.45 -2.29 13.83
CA PHE A 53 1.40 -1.81 15.21
C PHE A 53 0.23 -0.83 15.42
N ILE A 54 0.06 0.15 14.52
CA ILE A 54 -1.08 1.08 14.57
C ILE A 54 -2.40 0.31 14.47
N TYR A 55 -2.49 -0.64 13.53
CA TYR A 55 -3.68 -1.46 13.36
C TYR A 55 -4.02 -2.24 14.65
N GLU A 56 -3.04 -2.87 15.29
CA GLU A 56 -3.24 -3.62 16.52
C GLU A 56 -3.64 -2.71 17.70
N CYS A 57 -3.04 -1.52 17.82
CA CYS A 57 -3.47 -0.52 18.79
C CYS A 57 -4.97 -0.16 18.61
N ILE A 58 -5.40 0.12 17.38
CA ILE A 58 -6.79 0.43 17.10
C ILE A 58 -7.71 -0.74 17.46
N ARG A 59 -7.31 -1.96 17.14
CA ARG A 59 -8.06 -3.18 17.47
C ARG A 59 -8.22 -3.40 18.97
N VAL A 60 -7.17 -3.13 19.74
CA VAL A 60 -7.15 -3.30 21.21
C VAL A 60 -7.93 -2.18 21.89
N TYR A 61 -7.72 -0.93 21.51
CA TYR A 61 -8.37 0.22 22.16
C TYR A 61 -9.83 0.39 21.72
N PHE A 62 -10.19 -0.07 20.53
CA PHE A 62 -11.54 0.06 19.98
C PHE A 62 -12.10 -1.30 19.53
N PRO A 63 -12.34 -2.24 20.44
CA PRO A 63 -12.78 -3.61 20.11
C PRO A 63 -14.15 -3.67 19.42
N ALA A 64 -14.91 -2.58 19.44
CA ALA A 64 -16.17 -2.44 18.71
C ALA A 64 -16.00 -2.28 17.20
N LEU A 65 -14.81 -1.91 16.72
CA LEU A 65 -14.50 -1.71 15.29
C LEU A 65 -14.31 -3.06 14.58
N LYS A 66 -15.37 -3.85 14.51
CA LYS A 66 -15.40 -5.10 13.76
C LYS A 66 -15.82 -4.87 12.32
N THR A 67 -15.94 -5.93 11.55
CA THR A 67 -16.52 -5.86 10.21
C THR A 67 -18.01 -5.50 10.30
N THR A 68 -18.39 -4.47 9.56
CA THR A 68 -19.76 -4.00 9.38
C THR A 68 -20.13 -3.97 7.90
N VAL A 69 -21.43 -4.00 7.60
CA VAL A 69 -21.89 -3.84 6.21
C VAL A 69 -21.37 -2.54 5.60
N VAL A 70 -21.33 -1.45 6.37
CA VAL A 70 -20.85 -0.15 5.93
C VAL A 70 -19.36 -0.21 5.58
N SER A 71 -18.51 -0.76 6.46
CA SER A 71 -17.07 -0.87 6.19
C SER A 71 -16.74 -1.78 5.00
N GLU A 72 -17.50 -2.84 4.81
CA GLU A 72 -17.37 -3.70 3.62
C GLU A 72 -17.81 -2.98 2.36
N THR A 73 -18.91 -2.24 2.39
CA THR A 73 -19.37 -1.44 1.25
C THR A 73 -18.35 -0.37 0.87
N ILE A 74 -17.76 0.32 1.86
CA ILE A 74 -16.70 1.31 1.61
C ILE A 74 -15.50 0.64 0.93
N LEU A 75 -15.02 -0.48 1.47
CA LEU A 75 -13.86 -1.18 0.91
C LEU A 75 -14.15 -1.69 -0.51
N PHE A 76 -15.34 -2.23 -0.75
CA PHE A 76 -15.77 -2.66 -2.08
C PHE A 76 -15.88 -1.50 -3.07
N SER A 77 -16.42 -0.35 -2.62
CA SER A 77 -16.49 0.87 -3.44
C SER A 77 -15.11 1.41 -3.81
N ILE A 78 -14.14 1.34 -2.87
CA ILE A 78 -12.73 1.64 -3.17
C ILE A 78 -12.22 0.70 -4.26
N GLY A 79 -12.49 -0.61 -4.16
CA GLY A 79 -12.11 -1.59 -5.19
C GLY A 79 -12.66 -1.24 -6.57
N ILE A 80 -13.95 -0.83 -6.66
CA ILE A 80 -14.55 -0.38 -7.92
C ILE A 80 -13.87 0.90 -8.42
N ALA A 81 -13.67 1.89 -7.55
CA ALA A 81 -13.09 3.18 -7.94
C ALA A 81 -11.66 3.02 -8.49
N VAL A 82 -10.81 2.21 -7.84
CA VAL A 82 -9.44 1.98 -8.32
C VAL A 82 -9.41 1.10 -9.57
N LEU A 83 -10.40 0.21 -9.77
CA LEU A 83 -10.53 -0.54 -11.03
C LEU A 83 -10.91 0.39 -12.18
N ILE A 84 -11.84 1.31 -11.96
CA ILE A 84 -12.22 2.34 -12.94
C ILE A 84 -11.00 3.20 -13.27
N MET A 85 -10.25 3.63 -12.27
CA MET A 85 -8.98 4.37 -12.45
C MET A 85 -8.00 3.57 -13.33
N ALA A 86 -7.80 2.28 -13.06
CA ALA A 86 -6.93 1.42 -13.86
C ALA A 86 -7.39 1.32 -15.32
N VAL A 87 -8.71 1.19 -15.57
CA VAL A 87 -9.25 1.11 -16.93
C VAL A 87 -9.11 2.43 -17.68
N ILE A 88 -9.38 3.58 -17.04
CA ILE A 88 -9.27 4.90 -17.66
C ILE A 88 -7.81 5.22 -18.01
N PHE A 89 -6.87 4.89 -17.11
CA PHE A 89 -5.44 5.19 -17.25
C PHE A 89 -4.63 3.93 -17.57
N TYR A 90 -5.15 3.06 -18.45
CA TYR A 90 -4.50 1.79 -18.80
C TYR A 90 -3.13 1.96 -19.47
N ASP A 91 -2.88 3.11 -20.09
CA ASP A 91 -1.61 3.52 -20.70
C ASP A 91 -0.54 3.95 -19.68
N LYS A 92 -0.97 4.26 -18.44
CA LYS A 92 -0.12 4.68 -17.33
C LYS A 92 0.23 3.49 -16.44
N LYS A 93 1.42 2.93 -16.56
CA LYS A 93 1.79 1.68 -15.87
C LYS A 93 1.61 1.76 -14.35
N TYR A 94 1.95 2.91 -13.74
CA TYR A 94 1.80 3.06 -12.30
C TYR A 94 0.34 3.04 -11.87
N SER A 95 -0.49 3.86 -12.50
CA SER A 95 -1.93 3.95 -12.21
C SER A 95 -2.64 2.63 -12.50
N PHE A 96 -2.31 2.00 -13.65
CA PHE A 96 -2.89 0.73 -14.06
C PHE A 96 -2.56 -0.40 -13.08
N CYS A 97 -1.29 -0.65 -12.80
CA CYS A 97 -0.88 -1.76 -11.93
C CYS A 97 -1.38 -1.56 -10.50
N THR A 98 -1.26 -0.34 -9.96
CA THR A 98 -1.71 -0.03 -8.61
C THR A 98 -3.23 -0.23 -8.47
N GLY A 99 -4.01 0.32 -9.39
CA GLY A 99 -5.47 0.17 -9.38
C GLY A 99 -5.90 -1.27 -9.58
N LEU A 100 -5.29 -1.99 -10.53
CA LEU A 100 -5.62 -3.39 -10.83
C LEU A 100 -5.30 -4.29 -9.64
N PHE A 101 -4.10 -4.21 -9.08
CA PHE A 101 -3.69 -5.10 -7.99
C PHE A 101 -4.50 -4.86 -6.72
N LEU A 102 -4.78 -3.59 -6.38
CA LEU A 102 -5.62 -3.28 -5.24
C LEU A 102 -7.06 -3.76 -5.46
N ALA A 103 -7.65 -3.51 -6.63
CA ALA A 103 -9.00 -3.98 -6.94
C ALA A 103 -9.11 -5.51 -6.87
N VAL A 104 -8.18 -6.22 -7.54
CA VAL A 104 -8.14 -7.70 -7.53
C VAL A 104 -8.02 -8.22 -6.11
N PHE A 105 -7.15 -7.62 -5.27
CA PHE A 105 -6.98 -8.04 -3.90
C PHE A 105 -8.24 -7.80 -3.04
N ILE A 106 -8.90 -6.63 -3.17
CA ILE A 106 -10.15 -6.32 -2.48
C ILE A 106 -11.26 -7.30 -2.90
N PHE A 107 -11.44 -7.56 -4.19
CA PHE A 107 -12.46 -8.49 -4.69
C PHE A 107 -12.16 -9.93 -4.27
N PHE A 108 -10.90 -10.32 -4.25
CA PHE A 108 -10.48 -11.62 -3.69
C PHE A 108 -10.84 -11.75 -2.20
N LEU A 109 -10.63 -10.70 -1.38
CA LEU A 109 -11.07 -10.69 0.01
C LEU A 109 -12.59 -10.81 0.13
N TYR A 110 -13.32 -10.09 -0.72
CA TYR A 110 -14.78 -10.17 -0.73
C TYR A 110 -15.28 -11.56 -1.13
N TYR A 111 -14.68 -12.17 -2.13
CA TYR A 111 -14.98 -13.56 -2.53
C TYR A 111 -14.70 -14.57 -1.40
N LEU A 112 -13.61 -14.38 -0.67
CA LEU A 112 -13.22 -15.22 0.46
C LEU A 112 -13.90 -14.82 1.79
N LYS A 113 -14.83 -13.87 1.80
CA LYS A 113 -15.46 -13.30 2.99
C LYS A 113 -15.91 -14.37 4.02
N LYS A 114 -16.54 -15.45 3.56
CA LYS A 114 -16.99 -16.55 4.44
C LYS A 114 -15.81 -17.28 5.13
N LYS A 115 -14.62 -17.28 4.54
CA LYS A 115 -13.40 -17.89 5.08
C LYS A 115 -12.54 -16.90 5.87
N LEU A 116 -12.78 -15.59 5.70
CA LEU A 116 -12.00 -14.50 6.29
C LEU A 116 -12.78 -13.77 7.40
N GLN A 117 -13.57 -14.50 8.18
CA GLN A 117 -14.36 -13.97 9.31
C GLN A 117 -13.51 -13.28 10.39
N PHE A 118 -12.19 -13.50 10.36
CA PHE A 118 -11.22 -12.89 11.27
C PHE A 118 -10.82 -11.46 10.85
N PHE A 119 -11.05 -11.03 9.60
CA PHE A 119 -10.65 -9.71 9.12
C PHE A 119 -11.61 -8.61 9.60
N HIS A 120 -11.07 -7.62 10.30
CA HIS A 120 -11.82 -6.49 10.87
C HIS A 120 -11.77 -5.27 9.92
N SER A 121 -12.63 -5.22 8.91
CA SER A 121 -12.63 -4.18 7.89
C SER A 121 -12.81 -2.75 8.42
N ALA A 122 -13.62 -2.56 9.48
CA ALA A 122 -13.78 -1.23 10.09
C ALA A 122 -12.49 -0.79 10.80
N ALA A 123 -11.86 -1.67 11.57
CA ALA A 123 -10.56 -1.39 12.20
C ALA A 123 -9.49 -1.07 11.15
N PHE A 124 -9.46 -1.82 10.04
CA PHE A 124 -8.54 -1.55 8.93
C PHE A 124 -8.75 -0.15 8.35
N LEU A 125 -9.97 0.25 8.00
CA LEU A 125 -10.25 1.56 7.41
C LEU A 125 -9.87 2.71 8.34
N VAL A 126 -10.20 2.60 9.64
CA VAL A 126 -9.81 3.61 10.63
C VAL A 126 -8.31 3.68 10.79
N SER A 127 -7.64 2.53 10.92
CA SER A 127 -6.17 2.45 11.03
C SER A 127 -5.49 3.04 9.80
N TYR A 128 -5.99 2.73 8.60
CA TYR A 128 -5.43 3.25 7.37
C TYR A 128 -5.59 4.77 7.27
N GLY A 129 -6.74 5.31 7.68
CA GLY A 129 -6.92 6.76 7.78
C GLY A 129 -5.89 7.43 8.70
N ILE A 130 -5.56 6.80 9.84
CA ILE A 130 -4.52 7.29 10.76
C ILE A 130 -3.12 7.14 10.14
N ILE A 131 -2.84 6.01 9.50
CA ILE A 131 -1.56 5.72 8.82
C ILE A 131 -1.27 6.75 7.72
N LEU A 132 -2.29 7.28 7.05
CA LEU A 132 -2.10 8.30 6.01
C LEU A 132 -1.41 9.58 6.56
N LEU A 133 -1.56 9.92 7.83
CA LEU A 133 -0.91 11.11 8.41
C LEU A 133 0.62 11.01 8.39
N PRO A 134 1.27 10.01 9.04
CA PRO A 134 2.71 9.83 8.96
C PRO A 134 3.17 9.46 7.54
N PHE A 135 2.36 8.76 6.76
CA PHE A 135 2.63 8.46 5.36
C PHE A 135 2.80 9.74 4.54
N MET A 136 1.87 10.70 4.63
CA MET A 136 1.95 11.99 3.94
C MET A 136 3.17 12.80 4.38
N ALA A 137 3.52 12.76 5.67
CA ALA A 137 4.68 13.46 6.18
C ALA A 137 6.00 12.86 5.61
N VAL A 138 6.17 11.55 5.69
CA VAL A 138 7.38 10.85 5.22
C VAL A 138 7.51 10.91 3.70
N ASN A 139 6.49 10.48 2.96
CA ASN A 139 6.52 10.52 1.49
C ASN A 139 6.58 11.95 0.95
N GLY A 140 5.97 12.92 1.64
CA GLY A 140 6.09 14.32 1.28
C GLY A 140 7.54 14.80 1.30
N VAL A 141 8.30 14.41 2.32
CA VAL A 141 9.74 14.71 2.39
C VAL A 141 10.53 13.98 1.28
N LEU A 142 10.28 12.67 1.10
CA LEU A 142 10.98 11.86 0.10
C LEU A 142 10.77 12.35 -1.33
N THR A 143 9.58 12.85 -1.64
CA THR A 143 9.24 13.36 -2.97
C THR A 143 9.63 14.83 -3.18
N ALA A 144 9.59 15.66 -2.11
CA ALA A 144 10.01 17.05 -2.17
C ALA A 144 11.55 17.21 -2.27
N LEU A 145 12.30 16.33 -1.58
CA LEU A 145 13.78 16.27 -1.64
C LEU A 145 14.30 15.47 -2.84
N PRO A 146 13.56 15.21 -3.87
CA PRO A 146 13.61 14.23 -4.93
C PRO A 146 14.49 12.99 -4.62
N VAL A 147 14.22 12.33 -3.48
CA VAL A 147 14.82 11.03 -3.16
C VAL A 147 14.27 9.97 -4.11
N VAL A 148 12.95 10.00 -4.31
CA VAL A 148 12.23 9.22 -5.32
C VAL A 148 11.72 10.15 -6.40
N ILE A 149 12.06 9.87 -7.65
CA ILE A 149 11.71 10.66 -8.82
C ILE A 149 10.72 9.88 -9.68
N TYR A 150 9.47 10.32 -9.71
CA TYR A 150 8.40 9.70 -10.50
C TYR A 150 8.39 10.18 -11.94
N ASN A 151 8.21 9.25 -12.88
CA ASN A 151 7.97 9.57 -14.27
C ASN A 151 6.48 9.94 -14.49
N ASN A 152 6.20 11.20 -14.73
CA ASN A 152 4.83 11.69 -14.95
C ASN A 152 4.16 11.12 -16.21
N ALA A 153 4.91 10.51 -17.14
CA ALA A 153 4.34 9.79 -18.26
C ALA A 153 3.66 8.49 -17.85
N GLU A 154 4.02 7.94 -16.69
CA GLU A 154 3.57 6.62 -16.22
C GLU A 154 2.56 6.70 -15.06
N ASN A 155 2.13 7.91 -14.65
CA ASN A 155 1.14 8.16 -13.60
C ASN A 155 0.12 9.22 -14.06
N ILE A 156 -0.95 9.44 -13.29
CA ILE A 156 -2.02 10.42 -13.59
C ILE A 156 -1.50 11.86 -13.55
N SER A 157 -0.32 12.10 -13.00
CA SER A 157 0.25 13.43 -12.73
C SER A 157 -0.56 14.26 -11.73
N CYS A 158 -1.54 13.66 -11.06
CA CYS A 158 -2.25 14.26 -9.95
C CYS A 158 -1.45 14.04 -8.66
N ARG A 159 -1.17 15.12 -7.94
CA ARG A 159 -0.36 15.07 -6.73
C ARG A 159 -1.09 15.72 -5.55
N ILE A 160 -0.90 15.14 -4.38
CA ILE A 160 -1.22 15.78 -3.10
C ILE A 160 0.11 16.29 -2.54
N PHE A 161 0.31 17.61 -2.56
CA PHE A 161 1.62 18.25 -2.42
C PHE A 161 2.60 17.77 -3.50
N SER A 162 3.61 16.99 -3.12
CA SER A 162 4.60 16.39 -4.04
C SER A 162 4.32 14.91 -4.35
N ILE A 163 3.40 14.25 -3.62
CA ILE A 163 3.14 12.81 -3.64
C ILE A 163 2.13 12.47 -4.73
N PRO A 164 2.41 11.52 -5.65
CA PRO A 164 1.42 10.99 -6.57
C PRO A 164 0.20 10.40 -5.82
N VAL A 165 -1.00 10.62 -6.34
CA VAL A 165 -2.22 10.08 -5.73
C VAL A 165 -2.23 8.54 -5.68
N GLU A 166 -1.54 7.91 -6.61
CA GLU A 166 -1.37 6.45 -6.68
C GLU A 166 -0.68 5.88 -5.46
N ASP A 167 0.22 6.64 -4.80
CA ASP A 167 0.95 6.20 -3.61
C ASP A 167 0.00 5.85 -2.46
N ILE A 168 -1.15 6.55 -2.36
CA ILE A 168 -2.19 6.23 -1.39
C ILE A 168 -2.72 4.82 -1.62
N PHE A 169 -2.99 4.45 -2.85
CA PHE A 169 -3.54 3.13 -3.19
C PHE A 169 -2.46 2.04 -3.17
N TYR A 170 -1.24 2.38 -3.56
CA TYR A 170 -0.07 1.52 -3.44
C TYR A 170 0.21 1.16 -1.97
N GLY A 171 0.25 2.18 -1.10
CA GLY A 171 0.39 1.98 0.34
C GLY A 171 -0.78 1.22 0.96
N MET A 172 -2.03 1.48 0.49
CA MET A 172 -3.21 0.76 0.96
C MET A 172 -3.12 -0.75 0.69
N LEU A 173 -2.69 -1.13 -0.51
CA LEU A 173 -2.50 -2.54 -0.85
C LEU A 173 -1.43 -3.19 0.04
N LEU A 174 -0.28 -2.53 0.25
CA LEU A 174 0.79 -3.02 1.10
C LEU A 174 0.30 -3.28 2.54
N VAL A 175 -0.39 -2.31 3.12
CA VAL A 175 -0.93 -2.44 4.49
C VAL A 175 -2.01 -3.51 4.55
N LEU A 176 -2.94 -3.53 3.58
CA LEU A 176 -4.04 -4.49 3.54
C LEU A 176 -3.55 -5.94 3.43
N MET A 177 -2.56 -6.20 2.57
CA MET A 177 -1.94 -7.54 2.45
C MET A 177 -1.30 -7.98 3.77
N ASN A 178 -0.59 -7.08 4.44
CA ASN A 178 0.05 -7.38 5.73
C ASN A 178 -0.97 -7.62 6.85
N VAL A 179 -2.02 -6.81 6.93
CA VAL A 179 -3.10 -6.97 7.94
C VAL A 179 -3.83 -8.29 7.74
N VAL A 180 -4.21 -8.65 6.53
CA VAL A 180 -4.90 -9.91 6.23
C VAL A 180 -4.03 -11.12 6.59
N LEU A 181 -2.74 -11.09 6.31
CA LEU A 181 -1.83 -12.17 6.69
C LEU A 181 -1.55 -12.22 8.20
N TYR A 182 -1.52 -11.06 8.86
CA TYR A 182 -1.39 -10.97 10.31
C TYR A 182 -2.59 -11.60 11.02
N GLU A 183 -3.79 -11.27 10.61
CA GLU A 183 -5.03 -11.79 11.16
C GLU A 183 -5.23 -13.30 10.90
N ARG A 184 -4.63 -13.85 9.86
CA ARG A 184 -4.66 -15.28 9.55
C ARG A 184 -3.84 -16.16 10.52
N ARG A 185 -2.99 -15.57 11.35
CA ARG A 185 -2.18 -16.36 12.28
C ARG A 185 -3.06 -16.98 13.34
N PRO A 186 -2.93 -18.29 13.64
CA PRO A 186 -3.57 -18.86 14.80
C PRO A 186 -3.06 -18.13 16.04
N VAL A 187 -3.99 -17.66 16.87
CA VAL A 187 -3.63 -17.10 18.17
C VAL A 187 -2.97 -18.22 18.95
N ILE A 188 -1.64 -18.16 19.10
CA ILE A 188 -0.91 -19.04 20.02
C ILE A 188 -1.37 -18.58 21.42
N LYS A 189 -2.25 -19.38 22.03
CA LYS A 189 -2.71 -19.18 23.40
C LYS A 189 -1.59 -19.54 24.36
#